data_b8ca59f74bfb7d05fa8ef8cefd5ef6fb
#
_entry.id   b8ca59f74bfb7d05fa8ef8cefd5ef6fb
#
_cell.length_a   1.000
_cell.length_b   1.000
_cell.length_c   1.000
_cell.angle_alpha   90.00
_cell.angle_beta   90.00
_cell.angle_gamma   90.00
#
_symmetry.space_group_name_H-M   'P 1'
#
loop_
_entity.id
_entity.type
_entity.pdbx_description
1 polymer ?
#
loop_
_entity_poly.entity_id
_entity_poly.type
_entity_poly.pdbx_seq_one_letter_code
_entity_poly.pdbx_strand_id
1 'polypeptide(L)'
;VPHRTLPSIRRIGANAIDVVLRLGYAARFIGLTLAHSGTSFARPRLIIRELYYTGVLSLIIILVSGLFVGMVLGLQGYQTLTTYGSESALGVLVALSLVRELGPVVSALLFASRAGSAMTAEIGLMKATEQLSAMEMMAVDPIARVVAPRFWAGVISMPLLAAMFSAMGVFGGYVIGVVLIGVDEGSFWSQMQSAVDVREDIVNGVIKSFVFGVAVTWIALFEGYDAPPTAEGVSGATTRTVVTSSLAILGLDFILTSFMFRGM
;
A
#
# COMPACT_ATOMS: atom_id res chain seq x y z
N VAL A 1 18.08 13.05 -48.69
CA VAL A 1 18.54 13.37 -47.36
C VAL A 1 17.68 14.50 -46.81
N PRO A 2 17.11 14.54 -45.71
CA PRO A 2 16.96 13.90 -44.43
C PRO A 2 15.49 13.87 -43.92
N HIS A 3 14.74 12.81 -44.17
CA HIS A 3 13.33 12.74 -43.68
C HIS A 3 13.03 11.59 -42.71
N ARG A 4 14.05 10.96 -42.10
CA ARG A 4 13.85 9.84 -41.16
C ARG A 4 13.67 10.25 -39.68
N THR A 5 13.87 11.48 -39.28
CA THR A 5 13.79 11.95 -37.90
C THR A 5 12.39 12.41 -37.45
N LEU A 6 11.55 12.86 -38.39
CA LEU A 6 10.20 13.37 -38.10
C LEU A 6 9.22 12.34 -37.49
N PRO A 7 9.19 11.05 -37.92
CA PRO A 7 8.28 10.08 -37.31
C PRO A 7 8.62 9.76 -35.84
N SER A 8 9.88 9.87 -35.43
CA SER A 8 10.30 9.63 -34.07
C SER A 8 9.87 10.76 -33.10
N ILE A 9 10.03 12.02 -33.54
CA ILE A 9 9.62 13.20 -32.75
C ILE A 9 8.09 13.24 -32.62
N ARG A 10 7.36 12.93 -33.66
CA ARG A 10 5.90 12.86 -33.62
C ARG A 10 5.39 11.77 -32.69
N ARG A 11 6.05 10.60 -32.65
CA ARG A 11 5.73 9.52 -31.68
C ARG A 11 6.03 9.92 -30.25
N ILE A 12 7.15 10.58 -30.00
CA ILE A 12 7.49 11.10 -28.67
C ILE A 12 6.46 12.12 -28.22
N GLY A 13 6.08 13.05 -29.09
CA GLY A 13 5.04 14.04 -28.80
C GLY A 13 3.67 13.41 -28.54
N ALA A 14 3.25 12.43 -29.35
CA ALA A 14 2.01 11.68 -29.13
C ALA A 14 2.01 10.95 -27.80
N ASN A 15 3.08 10.23 -27.48
CA ASN A 15 3.20 9.53 -26.19
C ASN A 15 3.17 10.50 -25.00
N ALA A 16 3.80 11.67 -25.11
CA ALA A 16 3.77 12.67 -24.06
C ALA A 16 2.34 13.22 -23.84
N ILE A 17 1.61 13.48 -24.91
CA ILE A 17 0.22 13.92 -24.83
C ILE A 17 -0.66 12.82 -24.21
N ASP A 18 -0.49 11.57 -24.62
CA ASP A 18 -1.24 10.43 -24.04
C ASP A 18 -1.00 10.27 -22.54
N VAL A 19 0.25 10.44 -22.08
CA VAL A 19 0.58 10.41 -20.64
C VAL A 19 -0.13 11.56 -19.90
N VAL A 20 -0.08 12.78 -20.43
CA VAL A 20 -0.74 13.95 -19.80
C VAL A 20 -2.25 13.76 -19.76
N LEU A 21 -2.87 13.28 -20.86
CA LEU A 21 -4.30 12.98 -20.89
C LEU A 21 -4.67 11.89 -19.87
N ARG A 22 -3.90 10.81 -19.80
CA ARG A 22 -4.13 9.73 -18.84
C ARG A 22 -4.02 10.22 -17.39
N LEU A 23 -3.05 11.07 -17.08
CA LEU A 23 -2.94 11.73 -15.77
C LEU A 23 -4.15 12.63 -15.48
N GLY A 24 -4.65 13.37 -16.49
CA GLY A 24 -5.86 14.17 -16.36
C GLY A 24 -7.11 13.32 -16.08
N TYR A 25 -7.27 12.20 -16.77
CA TYR A 25 -8.35 11.24 -16.50
C TYR A 25 -8.24 10.64 -15.10
N ALA A 26 -7.04 10.26 -14.67
CA ALA A 26 -6.80 9.73 -13.34
C ALA A 26 -7.12 10.77 -12.23
N ALA A 27 -6.72 12.02 -12.42
CA ALA A 27 -7.04 13.12 -11.50
C ALA A 27 -8.55 13.41 -11.44
N ARG A 28 -9.23 13.39 -12.60
CA ARG A 28 -10.70 13.51 -12.63
C ARG A 28 -11.39 12.35 -11.92
N PHE A 29 -10.90 11.13 -12.11
CA PHE A 29 -11.45 9.93 -11.50
C PHE A 29 -11.38 10.00 -9.96
N ILE A 30 -10.23 10.39 -9.37
CA ILE A 30 -10.14 10.56 -7.92
C ILE A 30 -11.04 11.70 -7.43
N GLY A 31 -11.11 12.81 -8.16
CA GLY A 31 -12.02 13.92 -7.85
C GLY A 31 -13.48 13.48 -7.77
N LEU A 32 -13.95 12.69 -8.74
CA LEU A 32 -15.28 12.11 -8.74
C LEU A 32 -15.48 11.12 -7.58
N THR A 33 -14.50 10.26 -7.31
CA THR A 33 -14.54 9.30 -6.19
C THR A 33 -14.68 10.03 -4.86
N LEU A 34 -13.92 11.10 -4.66
CA LEU A 34 -13.99 11.92 -3.45
C LEU A 34 -15.31 12.69 -3.36
N ALA A 35 -15.84 13.23 -4.46
CA ALA A 35 -17.12 13.91 -4.48
C ALA A 35 -18.29 12.99 -4.07
N HIS A 36 -18.23 11.70 -4.42
CA HIS A 36 -19.24 10.71 -4.05
C HIS A 36 -18.97 10.01 -2.70
N SER A 37 -17.91 10.39 -1.98
CA SER A 37 -17.58 9.84 -0.66
C SER A 37 -18.70 10.00 0.37
N GLY A 38 -19.43 11.11 0.34
CA GLY A 38 -20.56 11.35 1.23
C GLY A 38 -21.64 10.27 1.14
N THR A 39 -21.94 9.79 -0.07
CA THR A 39 -22.93 8.71 -0.28
C THR A 39 -22.42 7.36 0.23
N SER A 40 -21.11 7.12 0.20
CA SER A 40 -20.48 5.91 0.71
C SER A 40 -20.54 5.85 2.24
N PHE A 41 -20.26 6.96 2.93
CA PHE A 41 -20.37 7.04 4.40
C PHE A 41 -21.83 6.95 4.89
N ALA A 42 -22.80 7.39 4.09
CA ALA A 42 -24.22 7.19 4.39
C ALA A 42 -24.64 5.69 4.34
N ARG A 43 -23.82 4.83 3.74
CA ARG A 43 -24.09 3.39 3.59
C ARG A 43 -22.93 2.53 4.14
N PRO A 44 -22.65 2.53 5.46
CA PRO A 44 -21.48 1.89 6.06
C PRO A 44 -21.40 0.39 5.80
N ARG A 45 -22.54 -0.28 5.59
CA ARG A 45 -22.57 -1.71 5.23
C ARG A 45 -21.74 -2.04 3.97
N LEU A 46 -21.69 -1.13 2.99
CA LEU A 46 -20.89 -1.35 1.78
C LEU A 46 -19.40 -1.28 2.10
N ILE A 47 -18.98 -0.27 2.86
CA ILE A 47 -17.58 -0.10 3.26
C ILE A 47 -17.14 -1.29 4.12
N ILE A 48 -17.95 -1.74 5.09
CA ILE A 48 -17.61 -2.88 5.97
C ILE A 48 -17.44 -4.16 5.15
N ARG A 49 -18.30 -4.39 4.17
CA ARG A 49 -18.19 -5.56 3.29
C ARG A 49 -16.89 -5.52 2.47
N GLU A 50 -16.59 -4.40 1.86
CA GLU A 50 -15.37 -4.23 1.07
C GLU A 50 -14.12 -4.26 1.97
N LEU A 51 -14.20 -3.76 3.21
CA LEU A 51 -13.13 -3.86 4.21
C LEU A 51 -12.82 -5.32 4.57
N TYR A 52 -13.83 -6.17 4.63
CA TYR A 52 -13.63 -7.59 4.84
C TYR A 52 -12.84 -8.23 3.69
N TYR A 53 -13.24 -7.99 2.45
CA TYR A 53 -12.57 -8.56 1.27
C TYR A 53 -11.16 -7.99 1.06
N THR A 54 -10.95 -6.72 1.34
CA THR A 54 -9.69 -6.03 1.12
C THR A 54 -8.74 -6.19 2.30
N GLY A 55 -9.23 -6.02 3.52
CA GLY A 55 -8.45 -6.04 4.76
C GLY A 55 -8.31 -7.45 5.33
N VAL A 56 -9.43 -8.05 5.76
CA VAL A 56 -9.38 -9.31 6.53
C VAL A 56 -8.77 -10.46 5.73
N LEU A 57 -9.11 -10.59 4.47
CA LEU A 57 -8.51 -11.64 3.64
C LEU A 57 -7.02 -11.40 3.31
N SER A 58 -6.49 -10.19 3.56
CA SER A 58 -5.06 -9.89 3.44
C SER A 58 -4.29 -10.17 4.74
N LEU A 59 -4.97 -10.35 5.87
CA LEU A 59 -4.33 -10.51 7.18
C LEU A 59 -3.33 -11.65 7.23
N ILE A 60 -3.67 -12.81 6.68
CA ILE A 60 -2.80 -14.00 6.77
C ILE A 60 -1.44 -13.73 6.15
N ILE A 61 -1.40 -13.19 4.93
CA ILE A 61 -0.14 -12.89 4.26
C ILE A 61 0.65 -11.81 5.01
N ILE A 62 -0.04 -10.81 5.55
CA ILE A 62 0.57 -9.70 6.32
C ILE A 62 1.19 -10.22 7.63
N LEU A 63 0.46 -11.04 8.40
CA LEU A 63 0.94 -11.57 9.68
C LEU A 63 2.12 -12.51 9.48
N VAL A 64 2.02 -13.44 8.55
CA VAL A 64 3.10 -14.40 8.27
C VAL A 64 4.35 -13.70 7.73
N SER A 65 4.17 -12.77 6.80
CA SER A 65 5.30 -12.00 6.25
C SER A 65 5.93 -11.10 7.32
N GLY A 66 5.12 -10.43 8.16
CA GLY A 66 5.60 -9.61 9.27
C GLY A 66 6.45 -10.43 10.24
N LEU A 67 5.97 -11.62 10.62
CA LEU A 67 6.69 -12.55 11.50
C LEU A 67 8.07 -12.89 10.92
N PHE A 68 8.13 -13.36 9.67
CA PHE A 68 9.41 -13.75 9.06
C PHE A 68 10.36 -12.57 8.84
N VAL A 69 9.86 -11.41 8.44
CA VAL A 69 10.68 -10.20 8.30
C VAL A 69 11.25 -9.79 9.67
N GLY A 70 10.44 -9.84 10.73
CA GLY A 70 10.90 -9.58 12.10
C GLY A 70 11.96 -10.57 12.58
N MET A 71 11.79 -11.87 12.27
CA MET A 71 12.78 -12.90 12.58
C MET A 71 14.12 -12.63 11.86
N VAL A 72 14.09 -12.27 10.59
CA VAL A 72 15.30 -11.93 9.81
C VAL A 72 15.97 -10.69 10.38
N LEU A 73 15.20 -9.64 10.71
CA LEU A 73 15.72 -8.43 11.34
C LEU A 73 16.35 -8.72 12.72
N GLY A 74 15.72 -9.58 13.52
CA GLY A 74 16.25 -10.02 14.80
C GLY A 74 17.63 -10.71 14.63
N LEU A 75 17.73 -11.63 13.66
CA LEU A 75 18.96 -12.37 13.39
C LEU A 75 20.08 -11.45 12.86
N GLN A 76 19.80 -10.67 11.83
CA GLN A 76 20.77 -9.75 11.22
C GLN A 76 21.14 -8.60 12.17
N GLY A 77 20.14 -8.07 12.87
CA GLY A 77 20.34 -7.03 13.87
C GLY A 77 21.25 -7.49 14.99
N TYR A 78 21.05 -8.69 15.52
CA TYR A 78 21.92 -9.26 16.54
C TYR A 78 23.37 -9.41 16.06
N GLN A 79 23.57 -9.99 14.86
CA GLN A 79 24.93 -10.14 14.29
C GLN A 79 25.64 -8.79 14.13
N THR A 80 24.93 -7.78 13.69
CA THR A 80 25.49 -6.43 13.54
C THR A 80 25.82 -5.80 14.90
N LEU A 81 24.90 -5.87 15.85
CA LEU A 81 25.07 -5.26 17.18
C LEU A 81 26.14 -5.94 18.01
N THR A 82 26.31 -7.25 17.89
CA THR A 82 27.39 -8.01 18.54
C THR A 82 28.77 -7.48 18.13
N THR A 83 28.94 -7.09 16.86
CA THR A 83 30.21 -6.51 16.37
C THR A 83 30.57 -5.21 17.08
N TYR A 84 29.57 -4.46 17.57
CA TYR A 84 29.75 -3.20 18.27
C TYR A 84 29.56 -3.31 19.79
N GLY A 85 29.36 -4.51 20.34
CA GLY A 85 29.10 -4.72 21.77
C GLY A 85 27.82 -4.08 22.31
N SER A 86 26.81 -3.92 21.47
CA SER A 86 25.55 -3.24 21.77
C SER A 86 24.32 -4.16 21.62
N GLU A 87 24.45 -5.41 22.03
CA GLU A 87 23.43 -6.46 21.85
C GLU A 87 22.08 -6.12 22.53
N SER A 88 22.14 -5.38 23.63
CA SER A 88 20.96 -4.91 24.36
C SER A 88 20.05 -3.97 23.54
N ALA A 89 20.60 -3.30 22.52
CA ALA A 89 19.83 -2.40 21.65
C ALA A 89 19.03 -3.12 20.53
N LEU A 90 18.99 -4.47 20.53
CA LEU A 90 18.30 -5.24 19.51
C LEU A 90 16.81 -4.90 19.42
N GLY A 91 16.13 -4.74 20.55
CA GLY A 91 14.71 -4.39 20.60
C GLY A 91 14.43 -3.03 19.94
N VAL A 92 15.30 -2.06 20.19
CA VAL A 92 15.21 -0.72 19.58
C VAL A 92 15.35 -0.79 18.05
N LEU A 93 16.38 -1.48 17.57
CA LEU A 93 16.64 -1.63 16.14
C LEU A 93 15.44 -2.27 15.42
N VAL A 94 14.94 -3.38 15.96
CA VAL A 94 13.81 -4.11 15.36
C VAL A 94 12.56 -3.23 15.34
N ALA A 95 12.21 -2.59 16.46
CA ALA A 95 11.00 -1.80 16.57
C ALA A 95 11.03 -0.57 15.66
N LEU A 96 12.10 0.24 15.70
CA LEU A 96 12.22 1.44 14.87
C LEU A 96 12.25 1.11 13.37
N SER A 97 12.98 0.07 12.97
CA SER A 97 13.01 -0.37 11.57
C SER A 97 11.64 -0.78 11.06
N LEU A 98 10.86 -1.49 11.88
CA LEU A 98 9.53 -1.94 11.51
C LEU A 98 8.51 -0.80 11.52
N VAL A 99 8.47 -0.01 12.58
CA VAL A 99 7.42 1.01 12.75
C VAL A 99 7.60 2.19 11.79
N ARG A 100 8.85 2.66 11.62
CA ARG A 100 9.14 3.84 10.78
C ARG A 100 9.11 3.55 9.29
N GLU A 101 9.65 2.39 8.85
CA GLU A 101 9.92 2.13 7.44
C GLU A 101 9.31 0.82 6.95
N LEU A 102 9.79 -0.32 7.43
CA LEU A 102 9.45 -1.62 6.84
C LEU A 102 7.97 -1.99 7.01
N GLY A 103 7.36 -1.64 8.13
CA GLY A 103 5.95 -1.89 8.38
C GLY A 103 5.05 -1.25 7.32
N PRO A 104 5.07 0.06 7.15
CA PRO A 104 4.29 0.74 6.13
C PRO A 104 4.62 0.28 4.70
N VAL A 105 5.91 0.21 4.34
CA VAL A 105 6.34 -0.08 2.96
C VAL A 105 6.04 -1.51 2.55
N VAL A 106 6.48 -2.51 3.35
CA VAL A 106 6.30 -3.92 2.99
C VAL A 106 4.83 -4.31 3.02
N SER A 107 4.07 -3.84 4.02
CA SER A 107 2.62 -4.08 4.03
C SER A 107 1.92 -3.45 2.83
N ALA A 108 2.34 -2.26 2.37
CA ALA A 108 1.79 -1.62 1.18
C ALA A 108 2.10 -2.40 -0.10
N LEU A 109 3.32 -2.94 -0.25
CA LEU A 109 3.69 -3.78 -1.39
C LEU A 109 2.87 -5.09 -1.44
N LEU A 110 2.69 -5.74 -0.28
CA LEU A 110 1.85 -6.94 -0.15
C LEU A 110 0.37 -6.63 -0.41
N PHE A 111 -0.10 -5.49 0.08
CA PHE A 111 -1.46 -5.02 -0.17
C PHE A 111 -1.70 -4.72 -1.66
N ALA A 112 -0.77 -4.04 -2.33
CA ALA A 112 -0.85 -3.74 -3.75
C ALA A 112 -0.90 -5.02 -4.60
N SER A 113 -0.05 -6.01 -4.28
CA SER A 113 0.01 -7.27 -5.02
C SER A 113 -1.23 -8.14 -4.82
N ARG A 114 -1.82 -8.18 -3.62
CA ARG A 114 -2.97 -9.02 -3.32
C ARG A 114 -4.30 -8.27 -3.47
N ALA A 115 -4.52 -7.22 -2.67
CA ALA A 115 -5.79 -6.51 -2.65
C ALA A 115 -5.93 -5.55 -3.85
N GLY A 116 -4.85 -4.85 -4.22
CA GLY A 116 -4.82 -3.96 -5.37
C GLY A 116 -5.13 -4.72 -6.67
N SER A 117 -4.45 -5.82 -6.93
CA SER A 117 -4.71 -6.65 -8.11
C SER A 117 -6.11 -7.23 -8.13
N ALA A 118 -6.64 -7.66 -6.98
CA ALA A 118 -8.00 -8.18 -6.87
C ALA A 118 -9.05 -7.10 -7.21
N MET A 119 -8.92 -5.89 -6.64
CA MET A 119 -9.81 -4.76 -6.94
C MET A 119 -9.79 -4.40 -8.44
N THR A 120 -8.60 -4.38 -9.04
CA THR A 120 -8.44 -4.11 -10.48
C THR A 120 -9.14 -5.18 -11.31
N ALA A 121 -8.94 -6.45 -10.97
CA ALA A 121 -9.55 -7.57 -11.68
C ALA A 121 -11.09 -7.55 -11.56
N GLU A 122 -11.62 -7.29 -10.36
CA GLU A 122 -13.06 -7.24 -10.13
C GLU A 122 -13.74 -6.12 -10.93
N ILE A 123 -13.19 -4.89 -10.91
CA ILE A 123 -13.75 -3.76 -11.66
C ILE A 123 -13.60 -4.00 -13.17
N GLY A 124 -12.45 -4.49 -13.61
CA GLY A 124 -12.22 -4.83 -15.01
C GLY A 124 -13.18 -5.92 -15.50
N LEU A 125 -13.45 -6.93 -14.66
CA LEU A 125 -14.44 -7.96 -14.96
C LEU A 125 -15.87 -7.41 -15.02
N MET A 126 -16.26 -6.55 -14.07
CA MET A 126 -17.58 -5.89 -14.09
C MET A 126 -17.77 -5.05 -15.36
N LYS A 127 -16.70 -4.43 -15.85
CA LYS A 127 -16.70 -3.71 -17.12
C LYS A 127 -16.83 -4.67 -18.31
N ALA A 128 -16.04 -5.74 -18.34
CA ALA A 128 -16.04 -6.73 -19.42
C ALA A 128 -17.37 -7.48 -19.55
N THR A 129 -18.11 -7.61 -18.46
CA THR A 129 -19.45 -8.23 -18.42
C THR A 129 -20.60 -7.23 -18.48
N GLU A 130 -20.31 -5.98 -18.87
CA GLU A 130 -21.28 -4.87 -19.02
C GLU A 130 -22.08 -4.50 -17.75
N GLN A 131 -21.66 -4.98 -16.57
CA GLN A 131 -22.34 -4.68 -15.31
C GLN A 131 -22.31 -3.18 -14.97
N LEU A 132 -21.21 -2.47 -15.28
CA LEU A 132 -21.11 -1.03 -15.04
C LEU A 132 -22.08 -0.26 -15.95
N SER A 133 -22.15 -0.61 -17.22
CA SER A 133 -23.08 0.00 -18.19
C SER A 133 -24.53 -0.31 -17.84
N ALA A 134 -24.83 -1.52 -17.37
CA ALA A 134 -26.16 -1.88 -16.89
C ALA A 134 -26.60 -1.03 -15.68
N MET A 135 -25.67 -0.73 -14.75
CA MET A 135 -25.98 0.19 -13.64
C MET A 135 -26.29 1.61 -14.13
N GLU A 136 -25.54 2.12 -15.10
CA GLU A 136 -25.79 3.45 -15.69
C GLU A 136 -27.16 3.52 -16.36
N MET A 137 -27.57 2.45 -17.11
CA MET A 137 -28.91 2.37 -17.70
C MET A 137 -30.02 2.35 -16.65
N MET A 138 -29.76 1.85 -15.44
CA MET A 138 -30.68 1.90 -14.31
C MET A 138 -30.61 3.20 -13.50
N ALA A 139 -29.91 4.23 -13.99
CA ALA A 139 -29.67 5.50 -13.31
C ALA A 139 -28.93 5.34 -11.97
N VAL A 140 -28.09 4.31 -11.83
CA VAL A 140 -27.23 4.08 -10.68
C VAL A 140 -25.80 4.43 -11.07
N ASP A 141 -25.20 5.41 -10.40
CA ASP A 141 -23.81 5.81 -10.63
C ASP A 141 -22.84 4.73 -10.15
N PRO A 142 -22.05 4.10 -11.06
CA PRO A 142 -21.07 3.07 -10.72
C PRO A 142 -19.97 3.59 -9.79
N ILE A 143 -19.56 4.85 -9.93
CA ILE A 143 -18.52 5.46 -9.09
C ILE A 143 -19.01 5.53 -7.65
N ALA A 144 -20.22 6.03 -7.43
CA ALA A 144 -20.80 6.13 -6.10
C ALA A 144 -21.10 4.78 -5.44
N ARG A 145 -21.48 3.77 -6.25
CA ARG A 145 -21.94 2.46 -5.75
C ARG A 145 -20.83 1.43 -5.58
N VAL A 146 -19.82 1.46 -6.45
CA VAL A 146 -18.77 0.44 -6.55
C VAL A 146 -17.40 0.99 -6.18
N VAL A 147 -17.01 2.13 -6.79
CA VAL A 147 -15.65 2.65 -6.66
C VAL A 147 -15.41 3.29 -5.29
N ALA A 148 -16.28 4.21 -4.88
CA ALA A 148 -16.09 4.99 -3.66
C ALA A 148 -16.09 4.14 -2.36
N PRO A 149 -16.96 3.11 -2.17
CA PRO A 149 -16.86 2.23 -1.01
C PRO A 149 -15.56 1.42 -0.97
N ARG A 150 -15.07 0.93 -2.14
CA ARG A 150 -13.81 0.21 -2.25
C ARG A 150 -12.61 1.09 -1.95
N PHE A 151 -12.65 2.34 -2.44
CA PHE A 151 -11.60 3.32 -2.15
C PHE A 151 -11.43 3.50 -0.63
N TRP A 152 -12.49 3.79 0.09
CA TRP A 152 -12.42 4.01 1.54
C TRP A 152 -12.09 2.73 2.30
N ALA A 153 -12.58 1.58 1.86
CA ALA A 153 -12.21 0.30 2.45
C ALA A 153 -10.69 0.05 2.36
N GLY A 154 -10.08 0.30 1.20
CA GLY A 154 -8.64 0.15 1.01
C GLY A 154 -7.83 1.15 1.84
N VAL A 155 -8.24 2.42 1.85
CA VAL A 155 -7.58 3.48 2.62
C VAL A 155 -7.60 3.21 4.13
N ILE A 156 -8.72 2.69 4.66
CA ILE A 156 -8.84 2.33 6.08
C ILE A 156 -8.09 1.04 6.40
N SER A 157 -8.11 0.04 5.50
CA SER A 157 -7.42 -1.23 5.71
C SER A 157 -5.91 -1.06 5.84
N MET A 158 -5.32 -0.15 5.07
CA MET A 158 -3.87 -0.06 4.94
C MET A 158 -3.14 0.27 6.25
N PRO A 159 -3.53 1.29 7.04
CA PRO A 159 -2.90 1.57 8.34
C PRO A 159 -3.07 0.42 9.34
N LEU A 160 -4.23 -0.25 9.32
CA LEU A 160 -4.48 -1.41 10.20
C LEU A 160 -3.57 -2.58 9.85
N LEU A 161 -3.41 -2.87 8.57
CA LEU A 161 -2.52 -3.94 8.08
C LEU A 161 -1.05 -3.63 8.39
N ALA A 162 -0.62 -2.36 8.24
CA ALA A 162 0.73 -1.94 8.59
C ALA A 162 1.01 -2.08 10.10
N ALA A 163 0.06 -1.71 10.94
CA ALA A 163 0.16 -1.90 12.39
C ALA A 163 0.27 -3.38 12.77
N MET A 164 -0.56 -4.24 12.15
CA MET A 164 -0.51 -5.69 12.38
C MET A 164 0.81 -6.31 11.89
N PHE A 165 1.33 -5.84 10.74
CA PHE A 165 2.65 -6.26 10.23
C PHE A 165 3.75 -5.91 11.22
N SER A 166 3.78 -4.66 11.69
CA SER A 166 4.81 -4.18 12.65
C SER A 166 4.73 -4.94 13.98
N ALA A 167 3.53 -5.18 14.51
CA ALA A 167 3.34 -5.95 15.74
C ALA A 167 3.86 -7.39 15.61
N MET A 168 3.51 -8.07 14.50
CA MET A 168 4.02 -9.42 14.24
C MET A 168 5.51 -9.45 13.95
N GLY A 169 6.05 -8.40 13.34
CA GLY A 169 7.48 -8.26 13.12
C GLY A 169 8.26 -8.09 14.42
N VAL A 170 7.78 -7.25 15.36
CA VAL A 170 8.39 -7.12 16.69
C VAL A 170 8.33 -8.46 17.44
N PHE A 171 7.20 -9.17 17.36
CA PHE A 171 7.10 -10.51 17.94
C PHE A 171 8.09 -11.51 17.30
N GLY A 172 8.27 -11.47 15.97
CA GLY A 172 9.29 -12.29 15.27
C GLY A 172 10.72 -11.97 15.73
N GLY A 173 11.04 -10.67 15.89
CA GLY A 173 12.32 -10.22 16.44
C GLY A 173 12.55 -10.68 17.89
N TYR A 174 11.50 -10.66 18.72
CA TYR A 174 11.53 -11.20 20.07
C TYR A 174 11.82 -12.71 20.09
N VAL A 175 11.14 -13.49 19.27
CA VAL A 175 11.34 -14.95 19.20
C VAL A 175 12.79 -15.29 18.86
N ILE A 176 13.39 -14.60 17.90
CA ILE A 176 14.78 -14.82 17.54
C ILE A 176 15.74 -14.26 18.60
N GLY A 177 15.58 -12.99 18.96
CA GLY A 177 16.53 -12.28 19.83
C GLY A 177 16.53 -12.81 21.27
N VAL A 178 15.37 -12.99 21.86
CA VAL A 178 15.24 -13.39 23.27
C VAL A 178 15.17 -14.90 23.42
N VAL A 179 14.25 -15.57 22.69
CA VAL A 179 13.99 -17.01 22.93
C VAL A 179 15.09 -17.90 22.35
N LEU A 180 15.60 -17.60 21.16
CA LEU A 180 16.59 -18.43 20.48
C LEU A 180 18.06 -18.03 20.78
N ILE A 181 18.35 -16.75 20.81
CA ILE A 181 19.71 -16.22 20.98
C ILE A 181 20.04 -15.98 22.48
N GLY A 182 19.02 -15.65 23.31
CA GLY A 182 19.19 -15.45 24.74
C GLY A 182 19.57 -14.01 25.15
N VAL A 183 19.20 -13.01 24.34
CA VAL A 183 19.27 -11.61 24.76
C VAL A 183 18.34 -11.39 25.95
N ASP A 184 18.78 -10.60 26.94
CA ASP A 184 17.98 -10.34 28.13
C ASP A 184 16.61 -9.71 27.77
N GLU A 185 15.54 -10.39 28.21
CA GLU A 185 14.15 -9.99 27.93
C GLU A 185 13.84 -8.60 28.48
N GLY A 186 14.32 -8.32 29.70
CA GLY A 186 14.09 -7.03 30.36
C GLY A 186 14.73 -5.88 29.58
N SER A 187 15.94 -6.08 29.07
CA SER A 187 16.63 -5.07 28.25
C SER A 187 15.97 -4.89 26.88
N PHE A 188 15.51 -5.97 26.27
CA PHE A 188 14.80 -5.92 24.98
C PHE A 188 13.57 -5.00 25.03
N TRP A 189 12.69 -5.22 26.01
CA TRP A 189 11.45 -4.45 26.13
C TRP A 189 11.67 -3.05 26.72
N SER A 190 12.53 -2.90 27.74
CA SER A 190 12.73 -1.60 28.38
C SER A 190 13.41 -0.59 27.47
N GLN A 191 14.43 -1.01 26.71
CA GLN A 191 15.11 -0.13 25.76
C GLN A 191 14.20 0.21 24.57
N MET A 192 13.43 -0.75 24.07
CA MET A 192 12.45 -0.49 23.02
C MET A 192 11.42 0.56 23.47
N GLN A 193 10.83 0.40 24.67
CA GLN A 193 9.85 1.35 25.20
C GLN A 193 10.42 2.75 25.44
N SER A 194 11.68 2.85 25.83
CA SER A 194 12.34 4.15 26.04
C SER A 194 12.74 4.85 24.75
N ALA A 195 12.98 4.10 23.67
CA ALA A 195 13.50 4.64 22.42
C ALA A 195 12.39 4.93 21.38
N VAL A 196 11.24 4.26 21.46
CA VAL A 196 10.13 4.46 20.53
C VAL A 196 9.24 5.61 21.01
N ASP A 197 9.24 6.72 20.28
CA ASP A 197 8.31 7.82 20.53
C ASP A 197 6.99 7.58 19.79
N VAL A 198 5.90 7.56 20.56
CA VAL A 198 4.55 7.35 20.00
C VAL A 198 4.20 8.42 18.97
N ARG A 199 4.58 9.67 19.22
CA ARG A 199 4.22 10.80 18.38
C ARG A 199 5.08 10.87 17.11
N GLU A 200 6.38 10.64 17.24
CA GLU A 200 7.30 10.78 16.10
C GLU A 200 7.38 9.48 15.27
N ASP A 201 7.31 8.31 15.89
CA ASP A 201 7.50 7.04 15.18
C ASP A 201 6.19 6.43 14.73
N ILE A 202 5.24 6.23 15.67
CA ILE A 202 3.98 5.53 15.36
C ILE A 202 3.09 6.42 14.49
N VAL A 203 2.93 7.71 14.81
CA VAL A 203 2.08 8.61 14.02
C VAL A 203 2.64 8.77 12.60
N ASN A 204 3.97 8.91 12.46
CA ASN A 204 4.60 8.99 11.14
C ASN A 204 4.40 7.70 10.33
N GLY A 205 4.52 6.54 10.95
CA GLY A 205 4.22 5.25 10.30
C GLY A 205 2.75 5.14 9.87
N VAL A 206 1.80 5.61 10.69
CA VAL A 206 0.38 5.67 10.35
C VAL A 206 0.12 6.63 9.20
N ILE A 207 0.73 7.82 9.19
CA ILE A 207 0.59 8.79 8.09
C ILE A 207 1.14 8.19 6.79
N LYS A 208 2.33 7.57 6.80
CA LYS A 208 2.90 6.89 5.64
C LYS A 208 1.94 5.81 5.10
N SER A 209 1.46 4.93 5.98
CA SER A 209 0.55 3.85 5.58
C SER A 209 -0.78 4.37 5.03
N PHE A 210 -1.30 5.47 5.57
CA PHE A 210 -2.50 6.13 5.05
C PHE A 210 -2.27 6.68 3.62
N VAL A 211 -1.15 7.37 3.39
CA VAL A 211 -0.80 7.90 2.06
C VAL A 211 -0.61 6.76 1.06
N PHE A 212 0.07 5.68 1.45
CA PHE A 212 0.20 4.49 0.61
C PHE A 212 -1.16 3.84 0.32
N GLY A 213 -2.05 3.78 1.30
CA GLY A 213 -3.42 3.30 1.13
C GLY A 213 -4.18 4.09 0.08
N VAL A 214 -4.11 5.42 0.13
CA VAL A 214 -4.70 6.31 -0.88
C VAL A 214 -4.11 6.05 -2.26
N ALA A 215 -2.78 6.02 -2.37
CA ALA A 215 -2.10 5.86 -3.65
C ALA A 215 -2.40 4.50 -4.30
N VAL A 216 -2.22 3.40 -3.56
CA VAL A 216 -2.42 2.03 -4.06
C VAL A 216 -3.87 1.81 -4.46
N THR A 217 -4.81 2.20 -3.60
CA THR A 217 -6.23 1.98 -3.87
C THR A 217 -6.70 2.80 -5.06
N TRP A 218 -6.25 4.05 -5.17
CA TRP A 218 -6.55 4.88 -6.33
C TRP A 218 -6.01 4.28 -7.64
N ILE A 219 -4.74 3.86 -7.66
CA ILE A 219 -4.13 3.23 -8.85
C ILE A 219 -4.90 1.96 -9.22
N ALA A 220 -5.23 1.11 -8.25
CA ALA A 220 -5.93 -0.14 -8.49
C ALA A 220 -7.33 0.07 -9.09
N LEU A 221 -8.10 0.99 -8.54
CA LEU A 221 -9.45 1.30 -9.01
C LEU A 221 -9.42 1.97 -10.38
N PHE A 222 -8.47 2.86 -10.62
CA PHE A 222 -8.29 3.53 -11.90
C PHE A 222 -7.89 2.56 -13.02
N GLU A 223 -6.87 1.72 -12.79
CA GLU A 223 -6.42 0.72 -13.78
C GLU A 223 -7.53 -0.29 -14.11
N GLY A 224 -8.34 -0.69 -13.11
CA GLY A 224 -9.49 -1.57 -13.33
C GLY A 224 -10.59 -0.89 -14.14
N TYR A 225 -10.90 0.38 -13.86
CA TYR A 225 -11.93 1.13 -14.57
C TYR A 225 -11.51 1.50 -16.00
N ASP A 226 -10.22 1.79 -16.22
CA ASP A 226 -9.64 2.12 -17.54
C ASP A 226 -9.33 0.87 -18.40
N ALA A 227 -9.37 -0.34 -17.81
CA ALA A 227 -9.05 -1.58 -18.50
C ALA A 227 -9.91 -1.78 -19.75
N PRO A 228 -9.33 -2.27 -20.88
CA PRO A 228 -10.13 -2.78 -22.00
C PRO A 228 -11.06 -3.92 -21.53
N PRO A 229 -12.32 -3.98 -22.04
CA PRO A 229 -13.31 -4.98 -21.60
C PRO A 229 -13.04 -6.37 -22.20
N THR A 230 -11.83 -6.88 -22.02
CA THR A 230 -11.37 -8.18 -22.49
C THR A 230 -10.58 -8.90 -21.39
N ALA A 231 -10.52 -10.22 -21.40
CA ALA A 231 -9.74 -10.99 -20.42
C ALA A 231 -8.26 -10.59 -20.42
N GLU A 232 -7.68 -10.37 -21.59
CA GLU A 232 -6.29 -9.91 -21.75
C GLU A 232 -6.11 -8.48 -21.19
N GLY A 233 -7.08 -7.59 -21.45
CA GLY A 233 -7.09 -6.22 -20.92
C GLY A 233 -7.12 -6.19 -19.40
N VAL A 234 -7.95 -7.02 -18.77
CA VAL A 234 -8.03 -7.16 -17.30
C VAL A 234 -6.72 -7.72 -16.72
N SER A 235 -6.16 -8.77 -17.33
CA SER A 235 -4.87 -9.35 -16.93
C SER A 235 -3.73 -8.32 -17.03
N GLY A 236 -3.66 -7.58 -18.14
CA GLY A 236 -2.69 -6.50 -18.30
C GLY A 236 -2.86 -5.37 -17.29
N ALA A 237 -4.10 -5.01 -16.94
CA ALA A 237 -4.40 -3.98 -15.95
C ALA A 237 -3.95 -4.40 -14.54
N THR A 238 -4.17 -5.66 -14.14
CA THR A 238 -3.70 -6.17 -12.82
C THR A 238 -2.18 -6.11 -12.71
N THR A 239 -1.45 -6.47 -13.77
CA THR A 239 0.01 -6.36 -13.79
C THR A 239 0.46 -4.90 -13.69
N ARG A 240 -0.16 -3.99 -14.45
CA ARG A 240 0.16 -2.55 -14.37
C ARG A 240 -0.13 -1.99 -12.99
N THR A 241 -1.22 -2.41 -12.35
CA THR A 241 -1.56 -2.00 -10.97
C THR A 241 -0.43 -2.33 -10.01
N VAL A 242 0.06 -3.56 -10.01
CA VAL A 242 1.12 -3.98 -9.09
C VAL A 242 2.41 -3.19 -9.35
N VAL A 243 2.83 -3.09 -10.62
CA VAL A 243 4.07 -2.39 -10.98
C VAL A 243 3.99 -0.89 -10.65
N THR A 244 2.92 -0.23 -11.07
CA THR A 244 2.75 1.22 -10.84
C THR A 244 2.61 1.54 -9.36
N SER A 245 1.85 0.73 -8.61
CA SER A 245 1.70 0.88 -7.15
C SER A 245 3.01 0.68 -6.42
N SER A 246 3.81 -0.33 -6.79
CA SER A 246 5.12 -0.58 -6.17
C SER A 246 6.08 0.58 -6.39
N LEU A 247 6.13 1.13 -7.62
CA LEU A 247 6.95 2.31 -7.91
C LEU A 247 6.45 3.55 -7.16
N ALA A 248 5.13 3.73 -7.08
CA ALA A 248 4.54 4.84 -6.34
C ALA A 248 4.84 4.74 -4.84
N ILE A 249 4.73 3.55 -4.23
CA ILE A 249 5.07 3.32 -2.82
C ILE A 249 6.52 3.70 -2.54
N LEU A 250 7.47 3.17 -3.33
CA LEU A 250 8.90 3.45 -3.13
C LEU A 250 9.23 4.93 -3.33
N GLY A 251 8.65 5.57 -4.33
CA GLY A 251 8.84 7.00 -4.57
C GLY A 251 8.24 7.88 -3.47
N LEU A 252 7.02 7.57 -3.04
CA LEU A 252 6.35 8.29 -1.95
C LEU A 252 7.05 8.05 -0.61
N ASP A 253 7.57 6.85 -0.35
CA ASP A 253 8.32 6.55 0.86
C ASP A 253 9.55 7.44 0.97
N PHE A 254 10.36 7.52 -0.08
CA PHE A 254 11.53 8.41 -0.10
C PHE A 254 11.15 9.87 0.16
N ILE A 255 10.08 10.35 -0.49
CA ILE A 255 9.61 11.73 -0.31
C ILE A 255 9.14 11.97 1.12
N LEU A 256 8.28 11.10 1.66
CA LEU A 256 7.73 11.24 3.01
C LEU A 256 8.84 11.15 4.07
N THR A 257 9.75 10.18 3.95
CA THR A 257 10.90 10.05 4.84
C THR A 257 11.76 11.30 4.83
N SER A 258 12.07 11.83 3.64
CA SER A 258 12.85 13.06 3.50
C SER A 258 12.19 14.28 4.16
N PHE A 259 10.86 14.39 4.11
CA PHE A 259 10.15 15.48 4.77
C PHE A 259 10.04 15.28 6.29
N MET A 260 9.82 14.06 6.76
CA MET A 260 9.66 13.74 8.18
C MET A 260 10.96 13.88 8.96
N PHE A 261 12.11 13.55 8.35
CA PHE A 261 13.42 13.70 8.98
C PHE A 261 14.09 15.09 8.78
N ARG A 262 13.51 15.99 8.01
CA ARG A 262 14.01 17.38 7.86
C ARG A 262 13.76 18.26 9.09
N GLY A 263 13.02 17.80 10.05
CA GLY A 263 12.68 18.53 11.28
C GLY A 263 13.52 18.15 12.52
N MET A 264 14.53 17.26 12.34
CA MET A 264 15.49 16.89 13.41
C MET A 264 16.78 17.63 13.28
#